data_aca66de02c3e4bcc388c13ca1074aa65
#
_entry.id   aca66de02c3e4bcc388c13ca1074aa65
#
_cell.length_a   1.000
_cell.length_b   1.000
_cell.length_c   1.000
_cell.angle_alpha   90.00
_cell.angle_beta   90.00
_cell.angle_gamma   90.00
#
_symmetry.space_group_name_H-M   'P 1'
#
loop_
_entity.id
_entity.type
_entity.pdbx_description
1 polymer ?
#
loop_
_entity_poly.entity_id
_entity_poly.type
_entity_poly.pdbx_seq_one_letter_code
_entity_poly.pdbx_strand_id
1 'polypeptide(L)'
;MTRGADAAQWQNPLRDKEDKRLPRIAGPCAMVLFGVTGDLAHKKVVPAIYDLANRGLLPPTFSLVGFARRDWDHDTFAQVILDDVKEHCRTPFRQAIWERLADGLRFVRGEFDDEAAFARLAETLEKLDAERGTGSNHAFYLAIPPKSFPVVCEQLHKSGLARPQKDTWSRVVIEKPFGHDLKSACDLNHVVNSVFPEESVFRIDHYLGKETVQNILALRFANQLWDPIWNAHYVDHVQITMAEDIGLGGRAGYYDGIGAARDVIQNHLMQLLALTAMEEPVSFNPKALQAEKIKVLSATQLEEPLDETTSRGQYAAGWQGGEKVVGLLDEEGFAKNSTTETFAAITLEVDTRRWAGVPFYLRTGKRLGRRVTEIALVFKRAPHLPFDATMTDELGANALVIRVQPDEGITLRFGSKVPGSTMEVRDVNMDFSYGSAFAEDSPEAYERLILDVLLGEPSLFPVNEEVELAWEILDPVLDYWAEHGKPDPYESGTWGPDSAFEMLRRTGREWRRP
;
A
#
# COMPACT_ATOMS: atom_id res chain seq x y z
N MET A 1 -22.43 40.34 -40.90
CA MET A 1 -21.83 39.05 -40.59
C MET A 1 -20.99 39.24 -39.34
N THR A 2 -21.59 39.09 -38.18
CA THR A 2 -20.95 39.17 -36.87
C THR A 2 -20.47 37.78 -36.51
N ARG A 3 -19.17 37.56 -36.48
CA ARG A 3 -18.57 36.36 -35.91
C ARG A 3 -18.78 36.41 -34.41
N GLY A 4 -19.60 35.48 -33.89
CA GLY A 4 -19.68 35.20 -32.48
C GLY A 4 -18.29 34.77 -32.00
N ALA A 5 -17.73 35.51 -31.06
CA ALA A 5 -16.59 35.07 -30.28
C ALA A 5 -17.10 33.99 -29.35
N ASP A 6 -16.83 32.73 -29.67
CA ASP A 6 -16.88 31.64 -28.68
C ASP A 6 -15.97 32.07 -27.52
N ALA A 7 -16.60 32.31 -26.37
CA ALA A 7 -15.87 32.47 -25.15
C ALA A 7 -15.20 31.12 -24.86
N ALA A 8 -13.95 30.98 -25.32
CA ALA A 8 -13.09 29.90 -24.90
C ALA A 8 -13.07 29.95 -23.36
N GLN A 9 -13.71 29.00 -22.72
CA GLN A 9 -13.60 28.81 -21.28
C GLN A 9 -12.11 28.65 -20.99
N TRP A 10 -11.55 29.65 -20.34
CA TRP A 10 -10.16 29.60 -19.87
C TRP A 10 -10.06 28.47 -18.84
N GLN A 11 -9.69 27.28 -19.30
CA GLN A 11 -9.37 26.18 -18.40
C GLN A 11 -8.03 26.52 -17.73
N ASN A 12 -8.02 26.43 -16.42
CA ASN A 12 -6.77 26.56 -15.67
C ASN A 12 -5.82 25.42 -16.11
N PRO A 13 -4.65 25.75 -16.71
CA PRO A 13 -3.73 24.73 -17.22
C PRO A 13 -3.25 23.77 -16.13
N LEU A 14 -3.23 24.21 -14.84
CA LEU A 14 -2.92 23.33 -13.70
C LEU A 14 -4.01 22.28 -13.44
N ARG A 15 -5.14 22.34 -14.11
CA ARG A 15 -6.24 21.36 -14.07
C ARG A 15 -6.37 20.56 -15.37
N ASP A 16 -5.52 20.82 -16.34
CA ASP A 16 -5.53 20.08 -17.58
C ASP A 16 -5.02 18.66 -17.33
N LYS A 17 -5.89 17.68 -17.56
CA LYS A 17 -5.57 16.26 -17.38
C LYS A 17 -4.51 15.76 -18.37
N GLU A 18 -4.35 16.43 -19.49
CA GLU A 18 -3.41 16.06 -20.55
C GLU A 18 -2.03 16.68 -20.37
N ASP A 19 -1.91 17.81 -19.67
CA ASP A 19 -0.62 18.42 -19.37
C ASP A 19 0.01 17.83 -18.10
N LYS A 20 0.74 16.74 -18.27
CA LYS A 20 1.42 16.01 -17.17
C LYS A 20 2.70 16.71 -16.67
N ARG A 21 3.10 17.84 -17.26
CA ARG A 21 4.29 18.59 -16.84
C ARG A 21 4.05 19.48 -15.63
N LEU A 22 2.78 19.79 -15.34
CA LEU A 22 2.40 20.68 -14.25
C LEU A 22 1.80 19.90 -13.09
N PRO A 23 2.01 20.34 -11.85
CA PRO A 23 1.33 19.77 -10.67
C PRO A 23 -0.19 19.85 -10.86
N ARG A 24 -0.87 18.74 -10.65
CA ARG A 24 -2.33 18.68 -10.78
C ARG A 24 -2.96 19.13 -9.46
N ILE A 25 -3.80 20.14 -9.52
CA ILE A 25 -4.53 20.69 -8.37
C ILE A 25 -5.93 20.09 -8.35
N ALA A 26 -6.38 19.61 -7.19
CA ALA A 26 -7.74 19.13 -7.03
C ALA A 26 -8.78 20.21 -7.37
N GLY A 27 -9.90 19.81 -7.96
CA GLY A 27 -11.04 20.68 -8.19
C GLY A 27 -11.80 21.03 -6.91
N PRO A 28 -12.78 21.96 -6.96
CA PRO A 28 -13.65 22.23 -5.84
C PRO A 28 -14.31 20.95 -5.30
N CYS A 29 -14.23 20.72 -3.99
CA CYS A 29 -14.79 19.51 -3.37
C CYS A 29 -14.87 19.62 -1.85
N ALA A 30 -15.67 18.75 -1.25
CA ALA A 30 -15.66 18.48 0.18
C ALA A 30 -15.26 17.01 0.44
N MET A 31 -14.52 16.77 1.52
CA MET A 31 -14.22 15.44 2.03
C MET A 31 -14.92 15.22 3.36
N VAL A 32 -15.65 14.13 3.49
CA VAL A 32 -16.24 13.69 4.75
C VAL A 32 -15.38 12.60 5.33
N LEU A 33 -14.82 12.80 6.51
CA LEU A 33 -13.95 11.85 7.20
C LEU A 33 -14.75 11.16 8.32
N PHE A 34 -15.23 9.96 8.02
CA PHE A 34 -15.84 9.09 9.02
C PHE A 34 -14.78 8.50 9.93
N GLY A 35 -15.02 8.53 11.25
CA GLY A 35 -14.04 8.07 12.23
C GLY A 35 -12.89 9.06 12.44
N VAL A 36 -13.15 10.35 12.31
CA VAL A 36 -12.15 11.42 12.48
C VAL A 36 -11.47 11.43 13.86
N THR A 37 -11.99 10.69 14.84
CA THR A 37 -11.40 10.52 16.18
C THR A 37 -10.48 9.31 16.30
N GLY A 38 -10.15 8.66 15.21
CA GLY A 38 -9.30 7.47 15.18
C GLY A 38 -7.82 7.80 14.89
N ASP A 39 -6.92 6.92 15.31
CA ASP A 39 -5.47 7.06 15.14
C ASP A 39 -5.04 7.35 13.68
N LEU A 40 -5.69 6.69 12.72
CA LEU A 40 -5.38 6.88 11.30
C LEU A 40 -5.70 8.31 10.85
N ALA A 41 -6.87 8.83 11.27
CA ALA A 41 -7.27 10.19 10.98
C ALA A 41 -6.26 11.19 11.57
N HIS A 42 -5.95 11.06 12.85
CA HIS A 42 -5.02 11.94 13.57
C HIS A 42 -3.59 11.92 13.01
N LYS A 43 -3.04 10.72 12.77
CA LYS A 43 -1.60 10.55 12.47
C LYS A 43 -1.28 10.57 10.98
N LYS A 44 -2.29 10.40 10.09
CA LYS A 44 -2.06 10.22 8.66
C LYS A 44 -2.95 11.10 7.77
N VAL A 45 -4.27 10.93 7.86
CA VAL A 45 -5.20 11.57 6.91
C VAL A 45 -5.23 13.09 7.08
N VAL A 46 -5.41 13.58 8.31
CA VAL A 46 -5.46 15.02 8.62
C VAL A 46 -4.14 15.73 8.32
N PRO A 47 -2.96 15.20 8.76
CA PRO A 47 -1.67 15.78 8.38
C PRO A 47 -1.46 15.81 6.86
N ALA A 48 -1.81 14.74 6.14
CA ALA A 48 -1.66 14.70 4.69
C ALA A 48 -2.55 15.75 3.98
N ILE A 49 -3.78 15.98 4.45
CA ILE A 49 -4.65 17.05 3.94
C ILE A 49 -3.98 18.42 4.15
N TYR A 50 -3.42 18.67 5.32
CA TYR A 50 -2.70 19.93 5.58
C TYR A 50 -1.47 20.08 4.68
N ASP A 51 -0.66 19.03 4.55
CA ASP A 51 0.53 19.04 3.69
C ASP A 51 0.17 19.31 2.22
N LEU A 52 -0.91 18.72 1.71
CA LEU A 52 -1.46 19.02 0.38
C LEU A 52 -1.89 20.50 0.26
N ALA A 53 -2.57 21.05 1.27
CA ALA A 53 -2.96 22.46 1.29
C ALA A 53 -1.73 23.36 1.29
N ASN A 54 -0.71 23.03 2.08
CA ASN A 54 0.53 23.80 2.21
C ASN A 54 1.37 23.76 0.92
N ARG A 55 1.30 22.67 0.16
CA ARG A 55 1.91 22.53 -1.18
C ARG A 55 1.10 23.22 -2.29
N GLY A 56 -0.11 23.73 -1.98
CA GLY A 56 -0.99 24.39 -2.94
C GLY A 56 -1.72 23.41 -3.88
N LEU A 57 -1.85 22.15 -3.50
CA LEU A 57 -2.49 21.09 -4.29
C LEU A 57 -3.99 20.93 -4.00
N LEU A 58 -4.50 21.56 -2.94
CA LEU A 58 -5.94 21.67 -2.66
C LEU A 58 -6.50 23.01 -3.12
N PRO A 59 -7.77 23.05 -3.59
CA PRO A 59 -8.42 24.30 -3.96
C PRO A 59 -8.72 25.15 -2.71
N PRO A 60 -8.78 26.48 -2.83
CA PRO A 60 -9.18 27.32 -1.70
C PRO A 60 -10.58 27.01 -1.15
N THR A 61 -11.41 26.39 -1.96
CA THR A 61 -12.78 25.96 -1.63
C THR A 61 -12.85 24.61 -0.93
N PHE A 62 -11.72 23.90 -0.80
CA PHE A 62 -11.69 22.59 -0.13
C PHE A 62 -12.29 22.69 1.27
N SER A 63 -13.14 21.72 1.61
CA SER A 63 -13.79 21.62 2.90
C SER A 63 -13.64 20.22 3.48
N LEU A 64 -13.38 20.12 4.79
CA LEU A 64 -13.28 18.86 5.51
C LEU A 64 -14.42 18.78 6.55
N VAL A 65 -15.22 17.74 6.45
CA VAL A 65 -16.31 17.47 7.41
C VAL A 65 -15.91 16.24 8.24
N GLY A 66 -15.70 16.44 9.54
CA GLY A 66 -15.53 15.34 10.48
C GLY A 66 -16.87 14.73 10.87
N PHE A 67 -16.95 13.37 10.86
CA PHE A 67 -18.14 12.64 11.33
C PHE A 67 -17.76 11.66 12.43
N ALA A 68 -18.30 11.85 13.64
CA ALA A 68 -18.04 10.96 14.78
C ALA A 68 -19.09 11.14 15.89
N ARG A 69 -19.04 10.24 16.89
CA ARG A 69 -19.97 10.23 18.04
C ARG A 69 -19.66 11.29 19.11
N ARG A 70 -18.47 11.91 19.07
CA ARG A 70 -18.04 12.86 20.09
C ARG A 70 -18.96 14.07 20.14
N ASP A 71 -19.11 14.62 21.33
CA ASP A 71 -19.87 15.85 21.55
C ASP A 71 -18.95 17.06 21.37
N TRP A 72 -18.57 17.30 20.10
CA TRP A 72 -17.74 18.43 19.70
C TRP A 72 -18.57 19.45 18.94
N ASP A 73 -18.28 20.70 19.22
CA ASP A 73 -18.65 21.81 18.35
C ASP A 73 -17.57 22.04 17.27
N HIS A 74 -17.79 23.01 16.40
CA HIS A 74 -16.84 23.32 15.33
C HIS A 74 -15.51 23.83 15.86
N ASP A 75 -15.48 24.60 16.95
CA ASP A 75 -14.27 25.17 17.53
C ASP A 75 -13.42 24.09 18.19
N THR A 76 -14.04 23.20 18.94
CA THR A 76 -13.37 22.02 19.53
C THR A 76 -12.80 21.13 18.43
N PHE A 77 -13.57 20.87 17.38
CA PHE A 77 -13.09 20.08 16.25
C PHE A 77 -11.89 20.75 15.56
N ALA A 78 -11.99 22.05 15.26
CA ALA A 78 -10.89 22.80 14.66
C ALA A 78 -9.63 22.78 15.53
N GLN A 79 -9.75 22.85 16.87
CA GLN A 79 -8.62 22.77 17.76
C GLN A 79 -7.95 21.39 17.74
N VAL A 80 -8.73 20.31 17.75
CA VAL A 80 -8.19 18.94 17.65
C VAL A 80 -7.43 18.76 16.33
N ILE A 81 -8.01 19.19 15.21
CA ILE A 81 -7.34 19.11 13.90
C ILE A 81 -6.05 19.93 13.87
N LEU A 82 -6.04 21.12 14.51
CA LEU A 82 -4.84 21.94 14.61
C LEU A 82 -3.72 21.25 15.38
N ASP A 83 -4.06 20.60 16.48
CA ASP A 83 -3.09 19.88 17.31
C ASP A 83 -2.48 18.70 16.54
N ASP A 84 -3.30 17.93 15.85
CA ASP A 84 -2.87 16.82 14.96
C ASP A 84 -1.92 17.31 13.86
N VAL A 85 -2.29 18.42 13.20
CA VAL A 85 -1.47 19.02 12.14
C VAL A 85 -0.12 19.46 12.71
N LYS A 86 -0.09 20.14 13.86
CA LYS A 86 1.17 20.61 14.47
C LYS A 86 2.08 19.47 14.91
N GLU A 87 1.51 18.35 15.33
CA GLU A 87 2.26 17.19 15.80
C GLU A 87 2.79 16.33 14.66
N HIS A 88 2.04 16.20 13.56
CA HIS A 88 2.28 15.14 12.58
C HIS A 88 2.50 15.63 11.13
N CYS A 89 2.31 16.93 10.82
CA CYS A 89 2.60 17.42 9.46
C CYS A 89 4.09 17.31 9.13
N ARG A 90 4.38 17.07 7.87
CA ARG A 90 5.76 16.95 7.35
C ARG A 90 6.28 18.25 6.77
N THR A 91 5.39 19.12 6.32
CA THR A 91 5.75 20.46 5.83
C THR A 91 5.77 21.47 6.97
N PRO A 92 6.58 22.53 6.89
CA PRO A 92 6.59 23.58 7.92
C PRO A 92 5.19 24.17 8.14
N PHE A 93 4.75 24.26 9.40
CA PHE A 93 3.46 24.84 9.74
C PHE A 93 3.40 26.33 9.35
N ARG A 94 2.31 26.71 8.64
CA ARG A 94 2.04 28.08 8.21
C ARG A 94 0.64 28.51 8.65
N GLN A 95 0.57 29.53 9.48
CA GLN A 95 -0.68 30.03 10.05
C GLN A 95 -1.72 30.41 8.97
N ALA A 96 -1.30 31.10 7.91
CA ALA A 96 -2.22 31.51 6.83
C ALA A 96 -2.80 30.34 6.04
N ILE A 97 -2.10 29.20 5.92
CA ILE A 97 -2.62 28.00 5.29
C ILE A 97 -3.62 27.32 6.21
N TRP A 98 -3.29 27.25 7.50
CA TRP A 98 -4.19 26.72 8.51
C TRP A 98 -5.54 27.50 8.55
N GLU A 99 -5.50 28.83 8.62
CA GLU A 99 -6.69 29.67 8.66
C GLU A 99 -7.63 29.40 7.47
N ARG A 100 -7.09 29.25 6.26
CA ARG A 100 -7.87 28.87 5.07
C ARG A 100 -8.49 27.49 5.16
N LEU A 101 -7.74 26.51 5.69
CA LEU A 101 -8.25 25.16 5.89
C LEU A 101 -9.32 25.16 6.98
N ALA A 102 -9.08 25.84 8.10
CA ALA A 102 -9.98 25.94 9.24
C ALA A 102 -11.37 26.53 8.87
N ASP A 103 -11.39 27.51 7.97
CA ASP A 103 -12.63 28.06 7.40
C ASP A 103 -13.55 27.00 6.78
N GLY A 104 -12.97 25.94 6.21
CA GLY A 104 -13.66 24.82 5.57
C GLY A 104 -13.97 23.66 6.50
N LEU A 105 -13.59 23.73 7.79
CA LEU A 105 -13.86 22.64 8.73
C LEU A 105 -15.30 22.68 9.22
N ARG A 106 -15.95 21.53 9.23
CA ARG A 106 -17.28 21.33 9.86
C ARG A 106 -17.27 20.00 10.61
N PHE A 107 -18.09 19.90 11.62
CA PHE A 107 -18.25 18.66 12.38
C PHE A 107 -19.73 18.27 12.44
N VAL A 108 -20.00 17.00 12.16
CA VAL A 108 -21.32 16.39 12.28
C VAL A 108 -21.25 15.26 13.31
N ARG A 109 -21.99 15.46 14.41
CA ARG A 109 -22.13 14.43 15.43
C ARG A 109 -23.16 13.39 15.00
N GLY A 110 -22.80 12.11 15.07
CA GLY A 110 -23.74 11.01 14.83
C GLY A 110 -23.13 9.63 14.98
N GLU A 111 -24.01 8.64 15.14
CA GLU A 111 -23.69 7.22 15.00
C GLU A 111 -23.80 6.85 13.51
N PHE A 112 -23.18 5.71 13.14
CA PHE A 112 -23.14 5.28 11.74
C PHE A 112 -24.51 4.77 11.22
N ASP A 113 -25.45 4.47 12.09
CA ASP A 113 -26.83 4.05 11.80
C ASP A 113 -27.88 5.16 12.05
N ASP A 114 -27.46 6.36 12.45
CA ASP A 114 -28.35 7.50 12.74
C ASP A 114 -28.75 8.23 11.45
N GLU A 115 -29.92 7.94 10.89
CA GLU A 115 -30.46 8.60 9.70
C GLU A 115 -30.56 10.14 9.87
N ALA A 116 -30.88 10.64 11.09
CA ALA A 116 -30.92 12.07 11.34
C ALA A 116 -29.54 12.73 11.29
N ALA A 117 -28.46 11.99 11.65
CA ALA A 117 -27.10 12.48 11.48
C ALA A 117 -26.71 12.58 9.99
N PHE A 118 -27.12 11.62 9.17
CA PHE A 118 -26.88 11.68 7.72
C PHE A 118 -27.72 12.78 7.04
N ALA A 119 -28.91 13.07 7.52
CA ALA A 119 -29.66 14.24 7.07
C ALA A 119 -28.92 15.55 7.42
N ARG A 120 -28.39 15.70 8.65
CA ARG A 120 -27.56 16.84 9.04
C ARG A 120 -26.27 16.92 8.23
N LEU A 121 -25.67 15.79 7.86
CA LEU A 121 -24.50 15.75 6.98
C LEU A 121 -24.86 16.31 5.59
N ALA A 122 -25.98 15.89 5.02
CA ALA A 122 -26.46 16.40 3.73
C ALA A 122 -26.68 17.92 3.76
N GLU A 123 -27.39 18.45 4.78
CA GLU A 123 -27.55 19.88 4.97
C GLU A 123 -26.23 20.63 5.14
N THR A 124 -25.25 20.02 5.83
CA THR A 124 -23.92 20.62 6.03
C THR A 124 -23.18 20.72 4.70
N LEU A 125 -23.23 19.69 3.86
CA LEU A 125 -22.62 19.69 2.54
C LEU A 125 -23.29 20.69 1.60
N GLU A 126 -24.63 20.78 1.59
CA GLU A 126 -25.37 21.80 0.82
C GLU A 126 -24.98 23.24 1.24
N LYS A 127 -24.82 23.50 2.54
CA LYS A 127 -24.33 24.79 3.03
C LYS A 127 -22.91 25.09 2.55
N LEU A 128 -22.01 24.10 2.61
CA LEU A 128 -20.64 24.25 2.13
C LEU A 128 -20.59 24.49 0.61
N ASP A 129 -21.47 23.85 -0.15
CA ASP A 129 -21.59 24.11 -1.59
C ASP A 129 -21.99 25.56 -1.86
N ALA A 130 -22.98 26.09 -1.12
CA ALA A 130 -23.47 27.46 -1.28
C ALA A 130 -22.45 28.52 -0.77
N GLU A 131 -21.79 28.28 0.37
CA GLU A 131 -20.91 29.23 1.04
C GLU A 131 -19.50 29.25 0.46
N ARG A 132 -18.96 28.07 0.10
CA ARG A 132 -17.57 27.91 -0.30
C ARG A 132 -17.40 27.49 -1.76
N GLY A 133 -18.46 27.04 -2.42
CA GLY A 133 -18.40 26.59 -3.81
C GLY A 133 -17.64 25.28 -3.98
N THR A 134 -17.95 24.26 -3.16
CA THR A 134 -17.35 22.92 -3.27
C THR A 134 -17.84 22.15 -4.50
N GLY A 135 -18.86 22.67 -5.19
CA GLY A 135 -19.33 22.17 -6.48
C GLY A 135 -20.07 20.85 -6.39
N SER A 136 -20.65 20.51 -5.24
CA SER A 136 -21.33 19.24 -4.96
C SER A 136 -20.48 17.99 -5.30
N ASN A 137 -19.17 18.12 -5.16
CA ASN A 137 -18.21 17.04 -5.32
C ASN A 137 -17.80 16.51 -3.94
N HIS A 138 -18.08 15.25 -3.68
CA HIS A 138 -17.92 14.69 -2.35
C HIS A 138 -17.04 13.45 -2.35
N ALA A 139 -16.03 13.42 -1.47
CA ALA A 139 -15.24 12.23 -1.14
C ALA A 139 -15.64 11.76 0.27
N PHE A 140 -16.06 10.51 0.40
CA PHE A 140 -16.39 9.88 1.68
C PHE A 140 -15.27 8.96 2.11
N TYR A 141 -14.48 9.38 3.10
CA TYR A 141 -13.34 8.62 3.60
C TYR A 141 -13.75 7.79 4.82
N LEU A 142 -13.69 6.46 4.72
CA LEU A 142 -14.11 5.54 5.76
C LEU A 142 -12.91 5.09 6.63
N ALA A 143 -12.45 5.97 7.54
CA ALA A 143 -11.44 5.63 8.54
C ALA A 143 -12.09 4.95 9.77
N ILE A 144 -12.90 3.92 9.53
CA ILE A 144 -13.74 3.21 10.50
C ILE A 144 -13.52 1.71 10.42
N PRO A 145 -13.93 0.93 11.43
CA PRO A 145 -13.82 -0.52 11.37
C PRO A 145 -14.61 -1.11 10.18
N PRO A 146 -14.08 -2.13 9.48
CA PRO A 146 -14.71 -2.71 8.28
C PRO A 146 -16.15 -3.17 8.49
N LYS A 147 -16.49 -3.68 9.68
CA LYS A 147 -17.86 -4.06 10.04
C LYS A 147 -18.89 -2.94 9.94
N SER A 148 -18.44 -1.69 9.93
CA SER A 148 -19.29 -0.51 9.82
C SER A 148 -19.44 0.00 8.37
N PHE A 149 -18.67 -0.52 7.41
CA PHE A 149 -18.77 -0.09 6.01
C PHE A 149 -20.16 -0.30 5.42
N PRO A 150 -20.82 -1.48 5.59
CA PRO A 150 -22.14 -1.71 5.03
C PRO A 150 -23.16 -0.68 5.49
N VAL A 151 -23.22 -0.39 6.79
CA VAL A 151 -24.20 0.52 7.35
C VAL A 151 -23.95 1.97 6.89
N VAL A 152 -22.70 2.41 6.80
CA VAL A 152 -22.38 3.75 6.29
C VAL A 152 -22.72 3.87 4.81
N CYS A 153 -22.39 2.87 3.99
CA CYS A 153 -22.75 2.85 2.56
C CYS A 153 -24.27 2.91 2.37
N GLU A 154 -25.03 2.13 3.15
CA GLU A 154 -26.48 2.15 3.11
C GLU A 154 -27.05 3.54 3.48
N GLN A 155 -26.53 4.18 4.52
CA GLN A 155 -26.95 5.52 4.93
C GLN A 155 -26.60 6.59 3.89
N LEU A 156 -25.42 6.52 3.28
CA LEU A 156 -25.04 7.40 2.15
C LEU A 156 -25.96 7.21 0.95
N HIS A 157 -26.42 5.98 0.70
CA HIS A 157 -27.39 5.71 -0.34
C HIS A 157 -28.78 6.30 -0.01
N LYS A 158 -29.29 6.08 1.20
CA LYS A 158 -30.60 6.57 1.67
C LYS A 158 -30.68 8.09 1.69
N SER A 159 -29.60 8.75 2.14
CA SER A 159 -29.52 10.22 2.17
C SER A 159 -29.30 10.86 0.80
N GLY A 160 -29.10 10.06 -0.27
CA GLY A 160 -28.83 10.55 -1.62
C GLY A 160 -27.41 11.04 -1.86
N LEU A 161 -26.53 11.04 -0.86
CA LEU A 161 -25.17 11.55 -0.93
C LEU A 161 -24.24 10.70 -1.82
N ALA A 162 -24.53 9.41 -1.98
CA ALA A 162 -23.78 8.52 -2.87
C ALA A 162 -24.06 8.76 -4.36
N ARG A 163 -25.14 9.50 -4.70
CA ARG A 163 -25.57 9.73 -6.09
C ARG A 163 -25.13 11.11 -6.56
N PRO A 164 -24.12 11.21 -7.43
CA PRO A 164 -23.72 12.49 -7.97
C PRO A 164 -24.83 13.08 -8.86
N GLN A 165 -24.93 14.39 -8.88
CA GLN A 165 -25.75 15.12 -9.85
C GLN A 165 -25.00 15.19 -11.19
N LYS A 166 -25.66 15.77 -12.22
CA LYS A 166 -24.98 15.98 -13.50
C LYS A 166 -23.75 16.86 -13.31
N ASP A 167 -22.63 16.43 -13.90
CA ASP A 167 -21.33 17.11 -13.88
C ASP A 167 -20.66 17.19 -12.49
N THR A 168 -21.14 16.39 -11.50
CA THR A 168 -20.51 16.24 -10.18
C THR A 168 -20.02 14.80 -9.96
N TRP A 169 -19.31 14.58 -8.88
CA TRP A 169 -18.85 13.25 -8.52
C TRP A 169 -19.05 12.95 -7.02
N SER A 170 -19.27 11.66 -6.73
CA SER A 170 -19.31 11.11 -5.38
C SER A 170 -18.37 9.91 -5.33
N ARG A 171 -17.39 9.90 -4.43
CA ARG A 171 -16.35 8.88 -4.32
C ARG A 171 -16.26 8.35 -2.91
N VAL A 172 -16.02 7.06 -2.77
CA VAL A 172 -15.80 6.44 -1.46
C VAL A 172 -14.36 5.95 -1.36
N VAL A 173 -13.74 6.20 -0.21
CA VAL A 173 -12.38 5.74 0.13
C VAL A 173 -12.49 4.71 1.24
N ILE A 174 -11.92 3.54 0.99
CA ILE A 174 -11.99 2.39 1.89
C ILE A 174 -10.57 2.01 2.32
N GLU A 175 -10.36 1.87 3.62
CA GLU A 175 -9.12 1.38 4.21
C GLU A 175 -9.10 -0.14 4.34
N LYS A 176 -7.89 -0.70 4.37
CA LYS A 176 -7.72 -2.11 4.72
C LYS A 176 -8.17 -2.39 6.18
N PRO A 177 -8.58 -3.61 6.47
CA PRO A 177 -8.62 -4.81 5.64
C PRO A 177 -9.85 -4.88 4.72
N PHE A 178 -9.65 -5.43 3.53
CA PHE A 178 -10.72 -5.68 2.55
C PHE A 178 -11.24 -7.11 2.71
N GLY A 179 -12.00 -7.35 3.77
CA GLY A 179 -12.37 -8.70 4.20
C GLY A 179 -11.30 -9.37 5.09
N HIS A 180 -11.58 -10.60 5.50
CA HIS A 180 -10.67 -11.47 6.26
C HIS A 180 -10.53 -12.86 5.62
N ASP A 181 -11.31 -13.13 4.58
CA ASP A 181 -11.31 -14.26 3.65
C ASP A 181 -11.96 -13.84 2.33
N LEU A 182 -11.93 -14.70 1.31
CA LEU A 182 -12.53 -14.44 0.01
C LEU A 182 -14.02 -14.11 0.12
N LYS A 183 -14.76 -14.87 0.92
CA LYS A 183 -16.20 -14.68 1.08
C LYS A 183 -16.53 -13.29 1.62
N SER A 184 -15.89 -12.88 2.70
CA SER A 184 -16.12 -11.57 3.31
C SER A 184 -15.64 -10.41 2.42
N ALA A 185 -14.61 -10.63 1.61
CA ALA A 185 -14.17 -9.65 0.61
C ALA A 185 -15.22 -9.47 -0.51
N CYS A 186 -15.76 -10.57 -1.05
CA CYS A 186 -16.86 -10.53 -2.02
C CYS A 186 -18.10 -9.86 -1.44
N ASP A 187 -18.49 -10.22 -0.21
CA ASP A 187 -19.63 -9.61 0.48
C ASP A 187 -19.45 -8.09 0.65
N LEU A 188 -18.25 -7.65 1.06
CA LEU A 188 -17.90 -6.23 1.18
C LEU A 188 -17.96 -5.51 -0.17
N ASN A 189 -17.34 -6.07 -1.20
CA ASN A 189 -17.34 -5.52 -2.55
C ASN A 189 -18.78 -5.40 -3.09
N HIS A 190 -19.60 -6.43 -2.89
CA HIS A 190 -21.00 -6.39 -3.29
C HIS A 190 -21.78 -5.24 -2.64
N VAL A 191 -21.62 -5.05 -1.33
CA VAL A 191 -22.28 -3.96 -0.60
C VAL A 191 -21.82 -2.59 -1.11
N VAL A 192 -20.52 -2.38 -1.23
CA VAL A 192 -19.97 -1.09 -1.68
C VAL A 192 -20.39 -0.80 -3.12
N ASN A 193 -20.30 -1.79 -4.02
CA ASN A 193 -20.61 -1.62 -5.44
C ASN A 193 -22.12 -1.53 -5.71
N SER A 194 -22.98 -1.95 -4.77
CA SER A 194 -24.40 -1.69 -4.85
C SER A 194 -24.75 -0.21 -4.66
N VAL A 195 -23.85 0.56 -4.06
CA VAL A 195 -24.02 1.99 -3.73
C VAL A 195 -23.18 2.89 -4.62
N PHE A 196 -21.91 2.53 -4.85
CA PHE A 196 -20.95 3.29 -5.65
C PHE A 196 -20.48 2.44 -6.85
N PRO A 197 -20.45 3.00 -8.07
CA PRO A 197 -19.83 2.31 -9.20
C PRO A 197 -18.32 2.12 -8.93
N GLU A 198 -17.73 1.04 -9.45
CA GLU A 198 -16.33 0.65 -9.15
C GLU A 198 -15.32 1.79 -9.43
N GLU A 199 -15.53 2.59 -10.46
CA GLU A 199 -14.69 3.74 -10.79
C GLU A 199 -14.75 4.88 -9.75
N SER A 200 -15.69 4.81 -8.82
CA SER A 200 -15.84 5.74 -7.69
C SER A 200 -15.37 5.15 -6.36
N VAL A 201 -14.87 3.91 -6.35
CA VAL A 201 -14.37 3.21 -5.16
C VAL A 201 -12.85 3.24 -5.14
N PHE A 202 -12.27 3.81 -4.09
CA PHE A 202 -10.83 3.94 -3.90
C PHE A 202 -10.38 3.12 -2.69
N ARG A 203 -9.86 1.92 -2.94
CA ARG A 203 -9.32 1.04 -1.90
C ARG A 203 -7.87 1.41 -1.61
N ILE A 204 -7.57 1.84 -0.39
CA ILE A 204 -6.22 2.28 -0.03
C ILE A 204 -5.32 1.10 0.29
N ASP A 205 -4.33 0.89 -0.58
CA ASP A 205 -3.09 0.23 -0.24
C ASP A 205 -1.97 1.29 -0.24
N HIS A 206 -1.53 1.70 0.95
CA HIS A 206 -0.57 2.80 1.07
C HIS A 206 0.81 2.48 0.48
N TYR A 207 1.14 1.21 0.20
CA TYR A 207 2.36 0.85 -0.51
C TYR A 207 2.34 1.32 -1.97
N LEU A 208 1.20 1.29 -2.63
CA LEU A 208 1.05 1.79 -4.01
C LEU A 208 1.25 3.31 -4.11
N GLY A 209 1.04 4.04 -3.02
CA GLY A 209 1.33 5.48 -2.93
C GLY A 209 2.81 5.83 -2.78
N LYS A 210 3.70 4.83 -2.55
CA LYS A 210 5.15 5.08 -2.41
C LYS A 210 5.81 5.31 -3.77
N GLU A 211 6.63 6.36 -3.89
CA GLU A 211 7.38 6.68 -5.12
C GLU A 211 8.24 5.50 -5.60
N THR A 212 8.88 4.79 -4.67
CA THR A 212 9.72 3.63 -4.98
C THR A 212 8.94 2.44 -5.55
N VAL A 213 7.69 2.26 -5.14
CA VAL A 213 6.80 1.24 -5.71
C VAL A 213 6.38 1.64 -7.12
N GLN A 214 6.00 2.89 -7.34
CA GLN A 214 5.68 3.41 -8.68
C GLN A 214 6.88 3.35 -9.61
N ASN A 215 8.10 3.54 -9.07
CA ASN A 215 9.34 3.45 -9.85
C ASN A 215 9.60 2.05 -10.42
N ILE A 216 9.01 0.99 -9.91
CA ILE A 216 9.10 -0.35 -10.52
C ILE A 216 8.65 -0.27 -11.98
N LEU A 217 7.56 0.45 -12.25
CA LEU A 217 7.02 0.63 -13.61
C LEU A 217 7.98 1.45 -14.49
N ALA A 218 8.55 2.54 -13.96
CA ALA A 218 9.53 3.34 -14.68
C ALA A 218 10.81 2.55 -14.95
N LEU A 219 11.32 1.81 -13.95
CA LEU A 219 12.49 0.96 -14.09
C LEU A 219 12.30 -0.06 -15.21
N ARG A 220 11.16 -0.75 -15.21
CA ARG A 220 10.87 -1.81 -16.18
C ARG A 220 10.60 -1.28 -17.58
N PHE A 221 9.74 -0.28 -17.72
CA PHE A 221 9.16 0.10 -19.01
C PHE A 221 9.78 1.34 -19.65
N ALA A 222 10.59 2.11 -18.92
CA ALA A 222 11.34 3.21 -19.52
C ALA A 222 12.78 2.83 -19.92
N ASN A 223 13.24 1.60 -19.62
CA ASN A 223 14.62 1.19 -19.79
C ASN A 223 14.74 -0.10 -20.61
N GLN A 224 15.21 -0.01 -21.84
CA GLN A 224 15.42 -1.16 -22.73
C GLN A 224 16.40 -2.21 -22.17
N LEU A 225 17.22 -1.84 -21.19
CA LEU A 225 18.20 -2.73 -20.56
C LEU A 225 17.54 -3.89 -19.81
N TRP A 226 16.39 -3.64 -19.18
CA TRP A 226 15.79 -4.61 -18.23
C TRP A 226 14.85 -5.60 -18.90
N ASP A 227 14.05 -5.20 -19.89
CA ASP A 227 13.03 -6.06 -20.49
C ASP A 227 13.58 -7.41 -21.00
N PRO A 228 14.74 -7.46 -21.72
CA PRO A 228 15.29 -8.73 -22.20
C PRO A 228 15.66 -9.73 -21.12
N ILE A 229 15.98 -9.27 -19.91
CA ILE A 229 16.44 -10.12 -18.80
C ILE A 229 15.40 -10.32 -17.71
N TRP A 230 14.23 -9.66 -17.82
CA TRP A 230 13.14 -9.69 -16.83
C TRP A 230 12.15 -10.82 -17.12
N ASN A 231 12.65 -12.06 -17.15
CA ASN A 231 11.86 -13.24 -17.50
C ASN A 231 12.53 -14.55 -17.08
N ALA A 232 11.85 -15.68 -17.24
CA ALA A 232 12.27 -17.01 -16.88
C ALA A 232 13.57 -17.52 -17.57
N HIS A 233 14.02 -16.90 -18.66
CA HIS A 233 15.29 -17.27 -19.26
C HIS A 233 16.49 -16.87 -18.42
N TYR A 234 16.39 -15.73 -17.73
CA TYR A 234 17.50 -15.13 -16.98
C TYR A 234 17.29 -15.14 -15.47
N VAL A 235 16.04 -14.98 -15.00
CA VAL A 235 15.72 -14.98 -13.57
C VAL A 235 15.62 -16.42 -13.06
N ASP A 236 16.32 -16.71 -11.96
CA ASP A 236 16.23 -17.97 -11.23
C ASP A 236 15.05 -17.97 -10.27
N HIS A 237 14.89 -16.90 -9.49
CA HIS A 237 13.78 -16.72 -8.57
C HIS A 237 13.61 -15.24 -8.20
N VAL A 238 12.45 -14.92 -7.63
CA VAL A 238 12.14 -13.59 -7.09
C VAL A 238 11.87 -13.71 -5.59
N GLN A 239 12.40 -12.78 -4.78
CA GLN A 239 12.09 -12.69 -3.36
C GLN A 239 11.47 -11.32 -3.06
N ILE A 240 10.32 -11.31 -2.40
CA ILE A 240 9.64 -10.11 -1.94
C ILE A 240 9.57 -10.18 -0.41
N THR A 241 10.30 -9.30 0.25
CA THR A 241 10.42 -9.27 1.71
C THR A 241 9.85 -7.98 2.26
N MET A 242 8.96 -8.09 3.26
CA MET A 242 8.53 -6.98 4.10
C MET A 242 8.75 -7.35 5.57
N ALA A 243 9.82 -6.83 6.15
CA ALA A 243 10.21 -7.10 7.53
C ALA A 243 9.99 -5.87 8.41
N GLU A 244 9.48 -6.11 9.60
CA GLU A 244 9.32 -5.11 10.65
C GLU A 244 10.15 -5.49 11.87
N ASP A 245 10.85 -4.51 12.44
CA ASP A 245 11.68 -4.67 13.64
C ASP A 245 10.92 -4.36 14.95
N ILE A 246 9.64 -4.06 14.85
CA ILE A 246 8.75 -3.77 15.98
C ILE A 246 7.84 -4.95 16.30
N GLY A 247 7.42 -5.06 17.57
CA GLY A 247 6.37 -5.99 18.02
C GLY A 247 4.97 -5.39 17.88
N LEU A 248 3.98 -6.01 18.49
CA LEU A 248 2.59 -5.56 18.43
C LEU A 248 2.30 -4.39 19.37
N GLY A 249 2.95 -4.34 20.53
CA GLY A 249 2.72 -3.31 21.55
C GLY A 249 1.24 -3.20 21.90
N GLY A 250 0.74 -1.99 22.07
CA GLY A 250 -0.66 -1.73 22.44
C GLY A 250 -1.73 -2.22 21.45
N ARG A 251 -1.36 -2.85 20.32
CA ARG A 251 -2.27 -3.43 19.32
C ARG A 251 -2.40 -4.94 19.40
N ALA A 252 -1.82 -5.58 20.43
CA ALA A 252 -1.80 -7.04 20.56
C ALA A 252 -3.21 -7.66 20.46
N GLY A 253 -4.17 -7.15 21.21
CA GLY A 253 -5.55 -7.65 21.16
C GLY A 253 -6.30 -7.43 19.84
N TYR A 254 -5.90 -6.42 19.06
CA TYR A 254 -6.46 -6.21 17.71
C TYR A 254 -5.84 -7.17 16.68
N TYR A 255 -4.56 -7.47 16.84
CA TYR A 255 -3.82 -8.32 15.90
C TYR A 255 -4.16 -9.81 16.02
N ASP A 256 -4.62 -10.22 17.21
CA ASP A 256 -5.01 -11.61 17.47
C ASP A 256 -6.17 -12.03 16.55
N GLY A 257 -5.97 -13.09 15.80
CA GLY A 257 -6.88 -13.56 14.77
C GLY A 257 -6.69 -12.92 13.37
N ILE A 258 -5.85 -11.88 13.23
CA ILE A 258 -5.50 -11.31 11.92
C ILE A 258 -4.32 -12.08 11.33
N GLY A 259 -3.14 -11.97 11.95
CA GLY A 259 -1.92 -12.62 11.49
C GLY A 259 -1.17 -11.88 10.38
N ALA A 260 0.09 -12.26 10.20
CA ALA A 260 0.99 -11.61 9.24
C ALA A 260 0.58 -11.83 7.78
N ALA A 261 0.01 -12.98 7.46
CA ALA A 261 -0.42 -13.30 6.11
C ALA A 261 -1.58 -12.38 5.67
N ARG A 262 -2.61 -12.23 6.48
CA ARG A 262 -3.73 -11.31 6.19
C ARG A 262 -3.32 -9.85 6.25
N ASP A 263 -2.46 -9.48 7.22
CA ASP A 263 -2.05 -8.08 7.39
C ASP A 263 -1.17 -7.58 6.23
N VAL A 264 -0.35 -8.43 5.62
CA VAL A 264 0.71 -8.00 4.70
C VAL A 264 0.73 -8.77 3.38
N ILE A 265 0.64 -10.11 3.38
CA ILE A 265 0.76 -10.89 2.14
C ILE A 265 -0.42 -10.61 1.22
N GLN A 266 -1.65 -10.73 1.75
CA GLN A 266 -2.90 -10.59 1.00
C GLN A 266 -3.01 -9.26 0.22
N ASN A 267 -2.37 -8.22 0.71
CA ASN A 267 -2.47 -6.88 0.13
C ASN A 267 -1.13 -6.42 -0.45
N HIS A 268 -0.26 -5.84 0.37
CA HIS A 268 0.97 -5.21 -0.08
C HIS A 268 1.88 -6.13 -0.90
N LEU A 269 2.13 -7.38 -0.45
CA LEU A 269 3.04 -8.26 -1.17
C LEU A 269 2.43 -8.79 -2.47
N MET A 270 1.11 -9.04 -2.52
CA MET A 270 0.42 -9.40 -3.77
C MET A 270 0.46 -8.25 -4.78
N GLN A 271 0.33 -6.99 -4.34
CA GLN A 271 0.48 -5.85 -5.22
C GLN A 271 1.92 -5.68 -5.72
N LEU A 272 2.93 -5.86 -4.86
CA LEU A 272 4.34 -5.85 -5.28
C LEU A 272 4.66 -6.99 -6.25
N LEU A 273 4.11 -8.19 -6.04
CA LEU A 273 4.20 -9.31 -6.98
C LEU A 273 3.58 -8.94 -8.32
N ALA A 274 2.36 -8.40 -8.33
CA ALA A 274 1.67 -8.01 -9.56
C ALA A 274 2.48 -6.98 -10.37
N LEU A 275 2.98 -5.91 -9.74
CA LEU A 275 3.81 -4.89 -10.39
C LEU A 275 5.16 -5.45 -10.88
N THR A 276 5.72 -6.43 -10.18
CA THR A 276 6.97 -7.09 -10.56
C THR A 276 6.79 -8.02 -11.75
N ALA A 277 5.67 -8.74 -11.81
CA ALA A 277 5.45 -9.82 -12.78
C ALA A 277 4.63 -9.40 -14.02
N MET A 278 3.92 -8.26 -14.01
CA MET A 278 3.03 -7.84 -15.10
C MET A 278 3.76 -7.63 -16.43
N GLU A 279 3.03 -7.72 -17.52
CA GLU A 279 3.52 -7.28 -18.84
C GLU A 279 3.45 -5.76 -18.97
N GLU A 280 4.11 -5.22 -20.01
CA GLU A 280 4.00 -3.80 -20.33
C GLU A 280 2.55 -3.46 -20.70
N PRO A 281 1.90 -2.50 -20.01
CA PRO A 281 0.56 -2.09 -20.37
C PRO A 281 0.57 -1.33 -21.71
N VAL A 282 -0.46 -1.54 -22.53
CA VAL A 282 -0.57 -0.87 -23.86
C VAL A 282 -0.57 0.65 -23.78
N SER A 283 -0.85 1.21 -22.63
CA SER A 283 -0.77 2.65 -22.33
C SER A 283 -0.75 2.85 -20.82
N PHE A 284 -0.15 3.95 -20.39
CA PHE A 284 -0.06 4.26 -18.95
C PHE A 284 -1.36 4.93 -18.45
N ASN A 285 -2.46 4.16 -18.46
CA ASN A 285 -3.75 4.58 -17.92
C ASN A 285 -4.26 3.54 -16.90
N PRO A 286 -5.22 3.91 -16.02
CA PRO A 286 -5.67 3.04 -14.95
C PRO A 286 -6.16 1.67 -15.43
N LYS A 287 -7.00 1.63 -16.46
CA LYS A 287 -7.61 0.38 -16.95
C LYS A 287 -6.56 -0.59 -17.53
N ALA A 288 -5.59 -0.06 -18.28
CA ALA A 288 -4.54 -0.90 -18.85
C ALA A 288 -3.60 -1.44 -17.76
N LEU A 289 -3.27 -0.61 -16.75
CA LEU A 289 -2.44 -1.03 -15.62
C LEU A 289 -3.14 -2.09 -14.76
N GLN A 290 -4.42 -1.88 -14.43
CA GLN A 290 -5.24 -2.81 -13.68
C GLN A 290 -5.40 -4.16 -14.42
N ALA A 291 -5.63 -4.13 -15.74
CA ALA A 291 -5.76 -5.33 -16.55
C ALA A 291 -4.50 -6.21 -16.50
N GLU A 292 -3.30 -5.61 -16.54
CA GLU A 292 -2.05 -6.39 -16.44
C GLU A 292 -1.82 -6.92 -15.02
N LYS A 293 -2.19 -6.20 -13.97
CA LYS A 293 -2.13 -6.72 -12.59
C LYS A 293 -3.10 -7.88 -12.36
N ILE A 294 -4.35 -7.74 -12.82
CA ILE A 294 -5.36 -8.81 -12.75
C ILE A 294 -4.86 -10.06 -13.47
N LYS A 295 -4.30 -9.91 -14.66
CA LYS A 295 -3.72 -11.02 -15.43
C LYS A 295 -2.63 -11.76 -14.66
N VAL A 296 -1.77 -11.07 -13.94
CA VAL A 296 -0.76 -11.70 -13.08
C VAL A 296 -1.44 -12.48 -11.96
N LEU A 297 -2.33 -11.82 -11.19
CA LEU A 297 -2.98 -12.45 -10.04
C LEU A 297 -3.81 -13.68 -10.47
N SER A 298 -4.52 -13.59 -11.60
CA SER A 298 -5.27 -14.74 -12.16
C SER A 298 -4.38 -15.90 -12.59
N ALA A 299 -3.11 -15.64 -12.94
CA ALA A 299 -2.13 -16.65 -13.31
C ALA A 299 -1.25 -17.10 -12.12
N THR A 300 -1.46 -16.53 -10.94
CA THR A 300 -0.67 -16.86 -9.75
C THR A 300 -1.27 -18.07 -9.04
N GLN A 301 -0.42 -19.03 -8.72
CA GLN A 301 -0.80 -20.28 -8.06
C GLN A 301 0.13 -20.55 -6.87
N LEU A 302 -0.40 -21.27 -5.87
CA LEU A 302 0.41 -21.83 -4.79
C LEU A 302 1.25 -22.99 -5.32
N GLU A 303 2.50 -23.06 -4.90
CA GLU A 303 3.31 -24.25 -5.11
C GLU A 303 2.93 -25.31 -4.08
N GLU A 304 2.75 -26.55 -4.51
CA GLU A 304 2.40 -27.68 -3.66
C GLU A 304 3.62 -28.61 -3.42
N PRO A 305 3.72 -29.31 -2.30
CA PRO A 305 2.74 -29.35 -1.20
C PRO A 305 2.94 -28.20 -0.18
N LEU A 306 1.86 -27.74 0.48
CA LEU A 306 1.86 -26.55 1.33
C LEU A 306 2.74 -26.67 2.58
N ASP A 307 3.00 -27.87 3.08
CA ASP A 307 3.92 -28.10 4.21
C ASP A 307 5.41 -27.88 3.83
N GLU A 308 5.74 -27.90 2.57
CA GLU A 308 7.08 -27.65 2.05
C GLU A 308 7.27 -26.23 1.51
N THR A 309 6.19 -25.61 1.07
CA THR A 309 6.18 -24.35 0.32
C THR A 309 5.62 -23.17 1.10
N THR A 310 5.17 -23.42 2.35
CA THR A 310 4.70 -22.37 3.27
C THR A 310 5.36 -22.50 4.64
N SER A 311 5.49 -21.36 5.34
CA SER A 311 5.98 -21.32 6.72
C SER A 311 5.27 -20.21 7.50
N ARG A 312 4.92 -20.50 8.77
CA ARG A 312 4.38 -19.51 9.70
C ARG A 312 5.09 -19.55 11.05
N GLY A 313 5.21 -18.39 11.69
CA GLY A 313 5.92 -18.33 12.96
C GLY A 313 5.36 -17.31 13.94
N GLN A 314 5.74 -17.49 15.21
CA GLN A 314 5.49 -16.52 16.29
C GLN A 314 6.81 -16.09 16.91
N TYR A 315 7.02 -14.77 17.10
CA TYR A 315 8.25 -14.33 17.77
C TYR A 315 8.27 -14.72 19.24
N ALA A 316 9.38 -15.30 19.65
CA ALA A 316 9.72 -15.58 21.03
C ALA A 316 10.50 -14.39 21.62
N ALA A 317 10.75 -14.42 22.92
CA ALA A 317 11.63 -13.46 23.57
C ALA A 317 13.03 -13.49 22.92
N GLY A 318 13.69 -12.34 22.91
CA GLY A 318 15.01 -12.20 22.29
C GLY A 318 15.59 -10.81 22.52
N TRP A 319 16.40 -10.34 21.58
CA TRP A 319 17.05 -9.03 21.60
C TRP A 319 16.72 -8.23 20.35
N GLN A 320 16.32 -6.98 20.54
CA GLN A 320 16.00 -6.05 19.46
C GLN A 320 16.66 -4.69 19.73
N GLY A 321 17.49 -4.21 18.82
CA GLY A 321 18.20 -2.94 19.01
C GLY A 321 19.09 -2.87 20.26
N GLY A 322 19.54 -4.02 20.77
CA GLY A 322 20.35 -4.11 21.99
C GLY A 322 19.54 -4.22 23.29
N GLU A 323 18.22 -4.24 23.20
CA GLU A 323 17.32 -4.39 24.38
C GLU A 323 16.65 -5.76 24.38
N LYS A 324 16.38 -6.29 25.58
CA LYS A 324 15.57 -7.50 25.74
C LYS A 324 14.11 -7.20 25.46
N VAL A 325 13.48 -8.08 24.66
CA VAL A 325 12.07 -7.97 24.31
C VAL A 325 11.32 -9.24 24.66
N VAL A 326 10.05 -9.12 24.99
CA VAL A 326 9.17 -10.24 25.31
C VAL A 326 8.74 -10.99 24.06
N GLY A 327 8.35 -12.26 24.23
CA GLY A 327 7.71 -13.02 23.18
C GLY A 327 6.24 -12.62 22.99
N LEU A 328 5.67 -12.99 21.83
CA LEU A 328 4.29 -12.67 21.47
C LEU A 328 3.27 -13.03 22.54
N LEU A 329 3.36 -14.27 23.05
CA LEU A 329 2.41 -14.77 24.05
C LEU A 329 2.56 -14.09 25.41
N ASP A 330 3.60 -13.30 25.61
CA ASP A 330 3.84 -12.51 26.83
C ASP A 330 3.49 -11.03 26.64
N GLU A 331 3.09 -10.61 25.45
CA GLU A 331 2.61 -9.25 25.21
C GLU A 331 1.26 -9.03 25.94
N GLU A 332 1.07 -7.83 26.47
CA GLU A 332 -0.15 -7.45 27.17
C GLU A 332 -1.36 -7.45 26.21
N GLY A 333 -2.43 -8.11 26.62
CA GLY A 333 -3.66 -8.18 25.82
C GLY A 333 -3.67 -9.25 24.73
N PHE A 334 -2.59 -10.07 24.60
CA PHE A 334 -2.55 -11.19 23.65
C PHE A 334 -2.98 -12.50 24.31
N ALA A 335 -3.74 -13.35 23.59
CA ALA A 335 -4.20 -14.62 24.13
C ALA A 335 -3.05 -15.62 24.27
N LYS A 336 -2.86 -16.18 25.46
CA LYS A 336 -1.75 -17.09 25.79
C LYS A 336 -1.69 -18.39 24.97
N ASN A 337 -2.81 -18.78 24.37
CA ASN A 337 -2.94 -19.98 23.53
C ASN A 337 -3.19 -19.64 22.06
N SER A 338 -3.00 -18.40 21.67
CA SER A 338 -3.20 -17.97 20.28
C SER A 338 -2.26 -18.69 19.33
N THR A 339 -2.79 -19.02 18.17
CA THR A 339 -2.05 -19.57 17.01
C THR A 339 -1.88 -18.54 15.90
N THR A 340 -2.17 -17.27 16.17
CA THR A 340 -2.00 -16.18 15.21
C THR A 340 -0.52 -15.98 14.91
N GLU A 341 -0.15 -16.08 13.66
CA GLU A 341 1.23 -15.94 13.23
C GLU A 341 1.68 -14.47 13.15
N THR A 342 2.93 -14.20 13.48
CA THR A 342 3.61 -12.91 13.32
C THR A 342 4.69 -12.94 12.25
N PHE A 343 4.88 -14.10 11.65
CA PHE A 343 5.71 -14.34 10.48
C PHE A 343 4.95 -15.27 9.53
N ALA A 344 5.03 -14.96 8.24
CA ALA A 344 4.48 -15.78 7.19
C ALA A 344 5.43 -15.78 5.98
N ALA A 345 5.63 -16.93 5.37
CA ALA A 345 6.31 -17.08 4.10
C ALA A 345 5.56 -18.07 3.22
N ILE A 346 5.45 -17.76 1.93
CA ILE A 346 4.80 -18.60 0.93
C ILE A 346 5.60 -18.61 -0.38
N THR A 347 5.51 -19.71 -1.11
CA THR A 347 6.04 -19.84 -2.47
C THR A 347 4.88 -19.80 -3.45
N LEU A 348 5.01 -18.96 -4.46
CA LEU A 348 4.03 -18.79 -5.53
C LEU A 348 4.68 -19.02 -6.88
N GLU A 349 3.91 -19.49 -7.83
CA GLU A 349 4.26 -19.53 -9.25
C GLU A 349 3.34 -18.62 -10.04
N VAL A 350 3.87 -17.95 -11.07
CA VAL A 350 3.09 -17.16 -12.02
C VAL A 350 3.09 -17.88 -13.37
N ASP A 351 2.00 -18.58 -13.66
CA ASP A 351 1.87 -19.41 -14.86
C ASP A 351 1.61 -18.56 -16.12
N THR A 352 2.64 -17.84 -16.50
CA THR A 352 2.69 -17.06 -17.74
C THR A 352 3.94 -17.43 -18.53
N ARG A 353 3.94 -17.17 -19.83
CA ARG A 353 5.12 -17.41 -20.66
C ARG A 353 6.38 -16.69 -20.15
N ARG A 354 6.22 -15.54 -19.50
CA ARG A 354 7.32 -14.78 -18.93
C ARG A 354 7.93 -15.45 -17.70
N TRP A 355 7.11 -16.10 -16.87
CA TRP A 355 7.52 -16.50 -15.53
C TRP A 355 7.45 -18.01 -15.25
N ALA A 356 6.90 -18.83 -16.17
CA ALA A 356 6.76 -20.27 -15.94
C ALA A 356 8.06 -20.91 -15.44
N GLY A 357 7.99 -21.59 -14.28
CA GLY A 357 9.11 -22.25 -13.62
C GLY A 357 10.04 -21.29 -12.82
N VAL A 358 9.64 -20.04 -12.60
CA VAL A 358 10.34 -19.10 -11.70
C VAL A 358 9.55 -18.98 -10.41
N PRO A 359 10.02 -19.47 -9.27
CA PRO A 359 9.33 -19.30 -8.00
C PRO A 359 9.44 -17.87 -7.49
N PHE A 360 8.33 -17.39 -6.90
CA PHE A 360 8.22 -16.14 -6.19
C PHE A 360 8.09 -16.43 -4.69
N TYR A 361 9.11 -16.08 -3.93
CA TYR A 361 9.14 -16.25 -2.48
C TYR A 361 8.69 -14.96 -1.81
N LEU A 362 7.56 -14.98 -1.14
CA LEU A 362 7.04 -13.86 -0.36
C LEU A 362 7.23 -14.15 1.12
N ARG A 363 7.77 -13.18 1.87
CA ARG A 363 7.82 -13.27 3.34
C ARG A 363 7.55 -11.93 4.01
N THR A 364 6.92 -12.02 5.17
CA THR A 364 6.74 -10.91 6.08
C THR A 364 6.89 -11.36 7.53
N GLY A 365 7.19 -10.43 8.43
CA GLY A 365 7.19 -10.74 9.86
C GLY A 365 7.50 -9.54 10.74
N LYS A 366 7.13 -9.68 12.01
CA LYS A 366 7.39 -8.72 13.09
C LYS A 366 8.59 -9.16 13.93
N ARG A 367 9.23 -8.24 14.63
CA ARG A 367 10.44 -8.51 15.43
C ARG A 367 11.56 -9.17 14.61
N LEU A 368 11.62 -8.92 13.30
CA LEU A 368 12.71 -9.37 12.46
C LEU A 368 13.97 -8.49 12.65
N GLY A 369 15.09 -8.89 12.09
CA GLY A 369 16.42 -8.31 12.35
C GLY A 369 16.50 -6.80 12.06
N ARG A 370 15.74 -6.31 11.08
CA ARG A 370 15.57 -4.87 10.80
C ARG A 370 14.31 -4.60 10.00
N ARG A 371 13.85 -3.36 10.02
CA ARG A 371 12.78 -2.89 9.13
C ARG A 371 13.30 -2.77 7.71
N VAL A 372 12.65 -3.48 6.77
CA VAL A 372 12.99 -3.40 5.34
C VAL A 372 11.84 -3.89 4.48
N THR A 373 11.65 -3.23 3.33
CA THR A 373 10.83 -3.77 2.23
C THR A 373 11.67 -3.74 0.97
N GLU A 374 11.87 -4.91 0.35
CA GLU A 374 12.64 -5.03 -0.89
C GLU A 374 12.07 -6.10 -1.81
N ILE A 375 12.34 -5.94 -3.10
CA ILE A 375 12.12 -6.94 -4.14
C ILE A 375 13.48 -7.29 -4.72
N ALA A 376 13.84 -8.57 -4.69
CA ALA A 376 15.11 -9.05 -5.24
C ALA A 376 14.84 -10.03 -6.40
N LEU A 377 15.27 -9.67 -7.60
CA LEU A 377 15.38 -10.59 -8.72
C LEU A 377 16.77 -11.19 -8.70
N VAL A 378 16.83 -12.50 -8.47
CA VAL A 378 18.10 -13.26 -8.48
C VAL A 378 18.22 -13.93 -9.83
N PHE A 379 19.30 -13.66 -10.53
CA PHE A 379 19.52 -14.18 -11.87
C PHE A 379 20.18 -15.56 -11.84
N LYS A 380 19.95 -16.34 -12.87
CA LYS A 380 20.64 -17.61 -13.10
C LYS A 380 22.14 -17.38 -13.18
N ARG A 381 22.90 -18.30 -12.64
CA ARG A 381 24.36 -18.26 -12.78
C ARG A 381 24.77 -18.41 -14.24
N ALA A 382 25.89 -17.81 -14.59
CA ALA A 382 26.47 -18.01 -15.91
C ALA A 382 26.66 -19.52 -16.17
N PRO A 383 26.21 -20.04 -17.32
CA PRO A 383 26.30 -21.49 -17.59
C PRO A 383 27.73 -22.00 -17.72
N HIS A 384 28.66 -21.09 -17.95
CA HIS A 384 30.11 -21.37 -18.02
C HIS A 384 30.89 -20.15 -17.53
N LEU A 385 31.89 -20.39 -16.71
CA LEU A 385 32.88 -19.40 -16.29
C LEU A 385 34.26 -19.83 -16.82
N PRO A 386 34.99 -18.98 -17.56
CA PRO A 386 36.32 -19.30 -18.08
C PRO A 386 37.42 -19.12 -17.02
N PHE A 387 37.05 -19.05 -15.75
CA PHE A 387 37.96 -18.86 -14.60
C PHE A 387 38.06 -20.13 -13.79
N ASP A 388 39.23 -20.37 -13.19
CA ASP A 388 39.41 -21.46 -12.23
C ASP A 388 38.49 -21.28 -11.02
N ALA A 389 38.01 -22.37 -10.43
CA ALA A 389 37.08 -22.34 -9.28
C ALA A 389 37.61 -21.46 -8.13
N THR A 390 38.90 -21.54 -7.84
CA THR A 390 39.57 -20.74 -6.79
C THR A 390 39.55 -19.23 -7.05
N MET A 391 39.33 -18.82 -8.30
CA MET A 391 39.22 -17.40 -8.67
C MET A 391 37.83 -16.84 -8.50
N THR A 392 36.84 -17.69 -8.27
CA THR A 392 35.41 -17.37 -8.21
C THR A 392 34.70 -17.93 -6.98
N ASP A 393 35.44 -18.36 -5.96
CA ASP A 393 34.90 -18.98 -4.74
C ASP A 393 33.87 -18.08 -4.02
N GLU A 394 34.05 -16.75 -4.09
CA GLU A 394 33.18 -15.77 -3.48
C GLU A 394 32.16 -15.16 -4.47
N LEU A 395 32.05 -15.71 -5.68
CA LEU A 395 31.11 -15.20 -6.68
C LEU A 395 29.72 -15.81 -6.50
N GLY A 396 28.75 -14.96 -6.11
CA GLY A 396 27.35 -15.30 -6.02
C GLY A 396 26.60 -15.16 -7.35
N ALA A 397 25.29 -15.34 -7.29
CA ALA A 397 24.41 -15.00 -8.41
C ALA A 397 24.26 -13.48 -8.52
N ASN A 398 24.16 -12.97 -9.76
CA ASN A 398 23.79 -11.56 -9.94
C ASN A 398 22.39 -11.32 -9.38
N ALA A 399 22.16 -10.12 -8.86
CA ALA A 399 20.85 -9.76 -8.32
C ALA A 399 20.55 -8.29 -8.56
N LEU A 400 19.31 -8.01 -8.95
CA LEU A 400 18.74 -6.67 -8.94
C LEU A 400 17.81 -6.55 -7.74
N VAL A 401 18.11 -5.61 -6.84
CA VAL A 401 17.34 -5.39 -5.62
C VAL A 401 16.70 -4.01 -5.66
N ILE A 402 15.38 -3.97 -5.64
CA ILE A 402 14.59 -2.74 -5.52
C ILE A 402 14.29 -2.55 -4.04
N ARG A 403 14.88 -1.53 -3.43
CA ARG A 403 14.70 -1.17 -2.02
C ARG A 403 13.54 -0.17 -1.91
N VAL A 404 12.44 -0.60 -1.31
CA VAL A 404 11.23 0.21 -1.16
C VAL A 404 11.30 1.08 0.10
N GLN A 405 11.87 0.53 1.19
CA GLN A 405 12.10 1.25 2.44
C GLN A 405 13.10 0.48 3.32
N PRO A 406 13.82 1.15 4.27
CA PRO A 406 13.85 2.59 4.53
C PRO A 406 14.74 3.34 3.56
N ASP A 407 15.78 2.68 3.03
CA ASP A 407 16.81 3.25 2.16
C ASP A 407 16.38 3.10 0.69
N GLU A 408 15.53 4.00 0.25
CA GLU A 408 14.91 3.96 -1.08
C GLU A 408 15.94 3.96 -2.21
N GLY A 409 15.88 2.94 -3.11
CA GLY A 409 16.85 2.85 -4.21
C GLY A 409 16.86 1.52 -4.94
N ILE A 410 17.91 1.33 -5.73
CA ILE A 410 18.17 0.13 -6.51
C ILE A 410 19.61 -0.29 -6.31
N THR A 411 19.84 -1.58 -6.07
CA THR A 411 21.17 -2.18 -5.97
C THR A 411 21.31 -3.25 -7.05
N LEU A 412 22.34 -3.15 -7.88
CA LEU A 412 22.74 -4.21 -8.81
C LEU A 412 23.99 -4.90 -8.27
N ARG A 413 23.90 -6.19 -7.95
CA ARG A 413 25.02 -7.03 -7.56
C ARG A 413 25.57 -7.80 -8.75
N PHE A 414 26.89 -7.71 -8.98
CA PHE A 414 27.58 -8.39 -10.08
C PHE A 414 29.04 -8.66 -9.75
N GLY A 415 29.66 -9.58 -10.49
CA GLY A 415 31.08 -9.93 -10.30
C GLY A 415 32.02 -8.87 -10.88
N SER A 416 33.05 -8.51 -10.14
CA SER A 416 34.15 -7.63 -10.60
C SER A 416 35.49 -8.16 -10.19
N LYS A 417 36.52 -7.88 -11.02
CA LYS A 417 37.90 -8.25 -10.72
C LYS A 417 38.41 -7.49 -9.49
N VAL A 418 38.99 -8.24 -8.56
CA VAL A 418 39.73 -7.65 -7.43
C VAL A 418 40.99 -6.97 -7.94
N PRO A 419 41.30 -5.73 -7.50
CA PRO A 419 42.58 -5.11 -7.85
C PRO A 419 43.79 -5.95 -7.41
N GLY A 420 44.74 -6.18 -8.30
CA GLY A 420 45.93 -6.99 -8.05
C GLY A 420 46.45 -7.71 -9.29
N SER A 421 47.49 -8.51 -9.11
CA SER A 421 48.16 -9.29 -10.17
C SER A 421 47.42 -10.58 -10.54
N THR A 422 46.53 -11.07 -9.67
CA THR A 422 45.75 -12.29 -9.88
C THR A 422 44.38 -11.97 -10.49
N MET A 423 43.84 -12.93 -11.25
CA MET A 423 42.45 -12.84 -11.76
C MET A 423 41.52 -13.45 -10.71
N GLU A 424 41.17 -12.67 -9.71
CA GLU A 424 40.20 -13.00 -8.68
C GLU A 424 38.93 -12.17 -8.92
N VAL A 425 37.76 -12.81 -8.86
CA VAL A 425 36.46 -12.15 -9.11
C VAL A 425 35.59 -12.26 -7.86
N ARG A 426 35.07 -11.13 -7.39
CA ARG A 426 34.16 -11.05 -6.23
C ARG A 426 32.92 -10.27 -6.58
N ASP A 427 31.87 -10.47 -5.78
CA ASP A 427 30.66 -9.68 -5.85
C ASP A 427 30.92 -8.22 -5.43
N VAL A 428 30.41 -7.29 -6.23
CA VAL A 428 30.35 -5.86 -5.93
C VAL A 428 28.94 -5.35 -6.14
N ASN A 429 28.61 -4.21 -5.52
CA ASN A 429 27.33 -3.55 -5.67
C ASN A 429 27.49 -2.23 -6.43
N MET A 430 26.52 -1.96 -7.31
CA MET A 430 26.25 -0.64 -7.87
C MET A 430 24.94 -0.14 -7.28
N ASP A 431 24.99 0.96 -6.54
CA ASP A 431 23.85 1.49 -5.81
C ASP A 431 23.35 2.80 -6.41
N PHE A 432 22.06 2.86 -6.66
CA PHE A 432 21.32 4.08 -6.89
C PHE A 432 20.46 4.38 -5.65
N SER A 433 20.52 5.62 -5.16
CA SER A 433 19.70 6.08 -4.03
C SER A 433 18.86 7.27 -4.45
N TYR A 434 17.55 7.23 -4.14
CA TYR A 434 16.60 8.31 -4.47
C TYR A 434 16.97 9.62 -3.80
N GLY A 435 17.24 9.61 -2.50
CA GLY A 435 17.57 10.81 -1.74
C GLY A 435 18.79 11.56 -2.26
N SER A 436 19.81 10.83 -2.79
CA SER A 436 21.00 11.44 -3.37
C SER A 436 20.79 11.93 -4.80
N ALA A 437 19.88 11.31 -5.57
CA ALA A 437 19.67 11.60 -6.98
C ALA A 437 18.71 12.77 -7.21
N PHE A 438 17.66 12.89 -6.41
CA PHE A 438 16.59 13.87 -6.64
C PHE A 438 16.56 15.02 -5.64
N ALA A 439 17.29 14.94 -4.52
CA ALA A 439 17.43 15.99 -3.49
C ALA A 439 16.09 16.55 -2.95
N GLU A 440 14.99 15.87 -3.19
CA GLU A 440 13.64 16.24 -2.75
C GLU A 440 13.11 15.18 -1.79
N ASP A 441 12.42 15.61 -0.75
CA ASP A 441 11.70 14.71 0.14
C ASP A 441 10.47 14.16 -0.59
N SER A 442 10.43 12.85 -0.77
CA SER A 442 9.26 12.17 -1.35
C SER A 442 8.00 12.49 -0.55
N PRO A 443 6.87 12.85 -1.20
CA PRO A 443 5.60 13.01 -0.52
C PRO A 443 5.25 11.74 0.27
N GLU A 444 4.52 11.92 1.36
CA GLU A 444 4.00 10.78 2.10
C GLU A 444 2.93 10.05 1.26
N ALA A 445 2.85 8.73 1.37
CA ALA A 445 1.94 7.93 0.54
C ALA A 445 0.47 8.42 0.63
N TYR A 446 0.01 8.83 1.81
CA TYR A 446 -1.35 9.36 1.99
C TYR A 446 -1.56 10.71 1.31
N GLU A 447 -0.55 11.60 1.24
CA GLU A 447 -0.66 12.84 0.45
C GLU A 447 -0.98 12.50 -1.01
N ARG A 448 -0.22 11.56 -1.59
CA ARG A 448 -0.41 11.12 -2.97
C ARG A 448 -1.78 10.49 -3.19
N LEU A 449 -2.16 9.52 -2.36
CA LEU A 449 -3.42 8.79 -2.53
C LEU A 449 -4.64 9.70 -2.32
N ILE A 450 -4.64 10.59 -1.32
CA ILE A 450 -5.74 11.54 -1.12
C ILE A 450 -5.88 12.47 -2.32
N LEU A 451 -4.75 12.99 -2.84
CA LEU A 451 -4.79 13.82 -4.04
C LEU A 451 -5.37 13.07 -5.23
N ASP A 452 -4.96 11.83 -5.47
CA ASP A 452 -5.46 10.99 -6.57
C ASP A 452 -6.96 10.69 -6.41
N VAL A 453 -7.47 10.47 -5.20
CA VAL A 453 -8.92 10.39 -4.93
C VAL A 453 -9.62 11.65 -5.38
N LEU A 454 -9.12 12.84 -4.99
CA LEU A 454 -9.75 14.12 -5.32
C LEU A 454 -9.67 14.43 -6.82
N LEU A 455 -8.62 13.97 -7.50
CA LEU A 455 -8.46 14.08 -8.95
C LEU A 455 -9.29 13.05 -9.73
N GLY A 456 -9.67 11.92 -9.11
CA GLY A 456 -10.31 10.78 -9.77
C GLY A 456 -9.33 9.96 -10.60
N GLU A 457 -8.14 9.74 -10.06
CA GLU A 457 -7.07 8.92 -10.68
C GLU A 457 -6.95 7.57 -9.97
N PRO A 458 -7.58 6.51 -10.46
CA PRO A 458 -7.61 5.22 -9.79
C PRO A 458 -6.38 4.33 -10.06
N SER A 459 -5.32 4.83 -10.67
CA SER A 459 -4.14 4.03 -11.08
C SER A 459 -3.43 3.32 -9.92
N LEU A 460 -3.47 3.92 -8.72
CA LEU A 460 -2.78 3.42 -7.53
C LEU A 460 -3.71 2.71 -6.54
N PHE A 461 -4.93 2.38 -6.97
CA PHE A 461 -5.93 1.75 -6.11
C PHE A 461 -6.27 0.35 -6.65
N PRO A 462 -6.21 -0.67 -5.80
CA PRO A 462 -6.67 -2.00 -6.20
C PRO A 462 -8.17 -1.99 -6.52
N VAL A 463 -8.55 -2.70 -7.56
CA VAL A 463 -9.96 -2.95 -7.86
C VAL A 463 -10.47 -4.20 -7.13
N ASN A 464 -11.80 -4.38 -7.07
CA ASN A 464 -12.42 -5.51 -6.39
C ASN A 464 -11.85 -6.86 -6.84
N GLU A 465 -11.66 -7.06 -8.14
CA GLU A 465 -11.13 -8.30 -8.72
C GLU A 465 -9.71 -8.62 -8.23
N GLU A 466 -8.83 -7.62 -8.11
CA GLU A 466 -7.48 -7.82 -7.55
C GLU A 466 -7.52 -8.26 -6.08
N VAL A 467 -8.44 -7.71 -5.29
CA VAL A 467 -8.62 -8.06 -3.88
C VAL A 467 -9.14 -9.49 -3.75
N GLU A 468 -10.13 -9.86 -4.56
CA GLU A 468 -10.74 -11.20 -4.55
C GLU A 468 -9.75 -12.27 -4.99
N LEU A 469 -9.01 -12.05 -6.09
CA LEU A 469 -7.94 -12.94 -6.54
C LEU A 469 -6.83 -13.12 -5.49
N ALA A 470 -6.43 -12.05 -4.80
CA ALA A 470 -5.44 -12.16 -3.74
C ALA A 470 -5.94 -13.02 -2.55
N TRP A 471 -7.23 -12.99 -2.23
CA TRP A 471 -7.84 -13.87 -1.24
C TRP A 471 -7.97 -15.31 -1.76
N GLU A 472 -8.36 -15.52 -3.02
CA GLU A 472 -8.44 -16.83 -3.66
C GLU A 472 -7.10 -17.57 -3.58
N ILE A 473 -5.99 -16.86 -3.76
CA ILE A 473 -4.64 -17.40 -3.62
C ILE A 473 -4.31 -17.72 -2.15
N LEU A 474 -4.68 -16.85 -1.21
CA LEU A 474 -4.22 -16.97 0.17
C LEU A 474 -5.08 -17.87 1.06
N ASP A 475 -6.41 -17.94 0.85
CA ASP A 475 -7.33 -18.70 1.70
C ASP A 475 -6.93 -20.17 1.85
N PRO A 476 -6.51 -20.91 0.81
CA PRO A 476 -6.06 -22.30 0.97
C PRO A 476 -4.88 -22.45 1.94
N VAL A 477 -3.98 -21.49 2.00
CA VAL A 477 -2.85 -21.48 2.96
C VAL A 477 -3.35 -21.29 4.39
N LEU A 478 -4.29 -20.37 4.57
CA LEU A 478 -4.86 -20.07 5.88
C LEU A 478 -5.68 -21.25 6.42
N ASP A 479 -6.45 -21.91 5.56
CA ASP A 479 -7.22 -23.12 5.89
C ASP A 479 -6.28 -24.28 6.24
N TYR A 480 -5.23 -24.49 5.45
CA TYR A 480 -4.20 -25.47 5.74
C TYR A 480 -3.56 -25.22 7.12
N TRP A 481 -3.19 -23.97 7.40
CA TRP A 481 -2.58 -23.60 8.69
C TRP A 481 -3.56 -23.71 9.87
N ALA A 482 -4.85 -23.51 9.66
CA ALA A 482 -5.86 -23.69 10.71
C ALA A 482 -6.00 -25.16 11.15
N GLU A 483 -5.82 -26.09 10.22
CA GLU A 483 -5.95 -27.52 10.44
C GLU A 483 -4.63 -28.19 10.86
N HIS A 484 -3.48 -27.63 10.52
CA HIS A 484 -2.19 -28.27 10.65
C HIS A 484 -1.22 -27.52 11.58
N GLY A 485 -0.92 -28.12 12.71
CA GLY A 485 0.14 -27.69 13.62
C GLY A 485 -0.06 -26.34 14.30
N LYS A 486 1.02 -25.83 14.86
CA LYS A 486 1.13 -24.50 15.49
C LYS A 486 2.21 -23.69 14.76
N PRO A 487 2.17 -22.35 14.85
CA PRO A 487 3.27 -21.53 14.35
C PRO A 487 4.60 -21.90 15.01
N ASP A 488 5.66 -21.96 14.22
CA ASP A 488 7.01 -22.23 14.73
C ASP A 488 7.54 -21.03 15.51
N PRO A 489 8.22 -21.24 16.64
CA PRO A 489 8.86 -20.14 17.34
C PRO A 489 10.07 -19.61 16.59
N TYR A 490 10.28 -18.29 16.59
CA TYR A 490 11.53 -17.66 16.17
C TYR A 490 11.99 -16.61 17.17
N GLU A 491 13.28 -16.52 17.43
CA GLU A 491 13.83 -15.53 18.35
C GLU A 491 13.68 -14.12 17.77
N SER A 492 13.22 -13.15 18.59
CA SER A 492 13.17 -11.73 18.21
C SER A 492 14.54 -11.21 17.80
N GLY A 493 14.60 -10.44 16.71
CA GLY A 493 15.84 -9.95 16.10
C GLY A 493 16.46 -10.89 15.05
N THR A 494 15.88 -12.07 14.82
CA THR A 494 16.28 -13.00 13.74
C THR A 494 15.49 -12.74 12.43
N TRP A 495 15.63 -13.63 11.46
CA TRP A 495 14.96 -13.51 10.16
C TRP A 495 13.79 -14.49 9.96
N GLY A 496 13.19 -14.98 11.03
CA GLY A 496 12.07 -15.90 11.00
C GLY A 496 12.41 -17.30 11.48
N PRO A 497 11.44 -18.24 11.44
CA PRO A 497 11.60 -19.61 11.90
C PRO A 497 12.47 -20.44 10.94
N ASP A 498 13.05 -21.53 11.46
CA ASP A 498 13.90 -22.45 10.69
C ASP A 498 13.15 -23.07 9.49
N SER A 499 11.86 -23.34 9.62
CA SER A 499 11.02 -23.84 8.52
C SER A 499 11.01 -22.92 7.29
N ALA A 500 11.08 -21.60 7.48
CA ALA A 500 11.17 -20.65 6.38
C ALA A 500 12.53 -20.77 5.62
N PHE A 501 13.61 -21.10 6.30
CA PHE A 501 14.91 -21.34 5.65
C PHE A 501 14.93 -22.70 4.94
N GLU A 502 14.35 -23.71 5.57
CA GLU A 502 14.23 -25.06 4.95
C GLU A 502 13.44 -25.01 3.63
N MET A 503 12.38 -24.20 3.57
CA MET A 503 11.57 -24.01 2.38
C MET A 503 12.40 -23.67 1.13
N LEU A 504 13.38 -22.77 1.24
CA LEU A 504 14.25 -22.41 0.12
C LEU A 504 15.39 -23.42 -0.07
N ARG A 505 15.95 -23.96 1.02
CA ARG A 505 17.07 -24.92 0.95
C ARG A 505 16.72 -26.20 0.18
N ARG A 506 15.46 -26.65 0.25
CA ARG A 506 14.98 -27.82 -0.52
C ARG A 506 15.17 -27.65 -2.02
N THR A 507 15.12 -26.42 -2.51
CA THR A 507 15.35 -26.06 -3.92
C THR A 507 16.77 -25.56 -4.20
N GLY A 508 17.68 -25.66 -3.21
CA GLY A 508 19.06 -25.18 -3.32
C GLY A 508 19.22 -23.66 -3.29
N ARG A 509 18.21 -22.96 -2.76
CA ARG A 509 18.17 -21.49 -2.66
C ARG A 509 18.24 -21.02 -1.21
N GLU A 510 18.48 -19.75 -1.03
CA GLU A 510 18.57 -19.12 0.29
C GLU A 510 17.85 -17.77 0.29
N TRP A 511 17.28 -17.41 1.46
CA TRP A 511 16.79 -16.07 1.66
C TRP A 511 17.93 -15.07 1.61
N ARG A 512 17.72 -14.02 0.81
CA ARG A 512 18.56 -12.84 0.92
C ARG A 512 18.42 -12.26 2.34
N ARG A 513 19.55 -11.84 2.90
CA ARG A 513 19.60 -11.03 4.12
C ARG A 513 19.76 -9.57 3.70
N PRO A 514 18.71 -8.77 3.84
CA PRO A 514 18.71 -7.38 3.39
C PRO A 514 19.73 -6.51 4.10
#